data_fb2d23753af9b633efa2cba20384bedb
#
_entry.id   fb2d23753af9b633efa2cba20384bedb
#
_cell.length_a   1.000
_cell.length_b   1.000
_cell.length_c   1.000
_cell.angle_alpha   90.00
_cell.angle_beta   90.00
_cell.angle_gamma   90.00
#
_symmetry.space_group_name_H-M   'P 1'
#
loop_
_entity.id
_entity.type
_entity.pdbx_description
1 polymer ?
#
loop_
_entity_poly.entity_id
_entity_poly.type
_entity_poly.pdbx_seq_one_letter_code
_entity_poly.pdbx_strand_id
1 'polypeptide(L)'
;MRSGMRFVVGLAAAWALAAPLAAEVPETADATAFPNYRFVRPGLAVAGQPTAAGLAELKAMGFKTVVNLRTEKEGAKDEEPLVKAAGLAYVSVPVTAETLSQADADAVGKVLDDPAAGPVLLHCATANRVGAVWALLRVRQGKTLEEAEAEGRTVGLKSPALVEAVRRIAAPKP
;
A
#
# COMPACT_ATOMS: atom_id res chain seq x y z
N MET A 1 -43.14 33.68 52.06
CA MET A 1 -43.20 32.79 50.89
C MET A 1 -41.91 32.97 50.13
N ARG A 2 -40.96 32.00 50.20
CA ARG A 2 -39.69 32.01 49.49
C ARG A 2 -39.71 30.83 48.49
N SER A 3 -39.81 31.17 47.21
CA SER A 3 -39.77 30.22 46.11
C SER A 3 -38.33 29.83 45.82
N GLY A 4 -37.96 28.57 46.04
CA GLY A 4 -36.66 28.02 45.76
C GLY A 4 -36.62 27.52 44.31
N MET A 5 -35.80 28.17 43.49
CA MET A 5 -35.52 27.77 42.10
C MET A 5 -34.45 26.67 42.10
N ARG A 6 -34.84 25.48 41.73
CA ARG A 6 -33.93 24.30 41.58
C ARG A 6 -33.30 24.35 40.21
N PHE A 7 -31.97 24.64 40.13
CA PHE A 7 -31.20 24.46 38.92
C PHE A 7 -30.91 22.95 38.71
N VAL A 8 -31.41 22.41 37.62
CA VAL A 8 -31.02 21.07 37.13
C VAL A 8 -29.80 21.28 36.25
N VAL A 9 -28.64 20.83 36.75
CA VAL A 9 -27.41 20.80 35.96
C VAL A 9 -27.45 19.51 35.14
N GLY A 10 -27.76 19.67 33.85
CA GLY A 10 -27.67 18.55 32.89
C GLY A 10 -26.20 18.24 32.59
N LEU A 11 -25.73 17.06 32.98
CA LEU A 11 -24.45 16.49 32.52
C LEU A 11 -24.61 16.09 31.05
N ALA A 12 -24.05 16.88 30.14
CA ALA A 12 -23.86 16.47 28.76
C ALA A 12 -22.65 15.51 28.70
N ALA A 13 -22.91 14.22 28.57
CA ALA A 13 -21.88 13.24 28.31
C ALA A 13 -21.36 13.44 26.86
N ALA A 14 -20.20 14.04 26.70
CA ALA A 14 -19.51 14.11 25.41
C ALA A 14 -18.98 12.69 25.06
N TRP A 15 -19.65 12.02 24.14
CA TRP A 15 -19.14 10.80 23.53
C TRP A 15 -18.04 11.23 22.55
N ALA A 16 -16.78 11.11 22.96
CA ALA A 16 -15.66 11.19 22.06
C ALA A 16 -15.70 9.95 21.15
N LEU A 17 -16.08 10.13 19.89
CA LEU A 17 -15.88 9.13 18.85
C LEU A 17 -14.37 8.98 18.69
N ALA A 18 -13.79 7.97 19.33
CA ALA A 18 -12.42 7.54 19.01
C ALA A 18 -12.42 7.07 17.55
N ALA A 19 -11.78 7.83 16.68
CA ALA A 19 -11.49 7.35 15.33
C ALA A 19 -10.74 6.01 15.47
N PRO A 20 -11.08 4.98 14.67
CA PRO A 20 -10.35 3.73 14.72
C PRO A 20 -8.87 4.05 14.41
N LEU A 21 -7.96 3.71 15.33
CA LEU A 21 -6.54 3.72 15.02
C LEU A 21 -6.37 2.88 13.75
N ALA A 22 -5.82 3.48 12.69
CA ALA A 22 -5.41 2.72 11.52
C ALA A 22 -4.50 1.60 12.02
N ALA A 23 -4.84 0.33 11.70
CA ALA A 23 -4.04 -0.80 12.15
C ALA A 23 -2.61 -0.59 11.65
N GLU A 24 -1.69 -0.55 12.60
CA GLU A 24 -0.27 -0.31 12.30
C GLU A 24 0.31 -1.62 11.74
N VAL A 25 0.93 -1.54 10.56
CA VAL A 25 1.75 -2.63 10.05
C VAL A 25 3.14 -2.53 10.68
N PRO A 26 3.87 -3.66 10.86
CA PRO A 26 5.20 -3.63 11.45
C PRO A 26 6.16 -2.73 10.67
N GLU A 27 7.03 -1.99 11.36
CA GLU A 27 8.10 -1.20 10.71
C GLU A 27 9.17 -2.11 10.09
N THR A 28 9.35 -3.31 10.62
CA THR A 28 10.30 -4.31 10.14
C THR A 28 9.64 -5.68 10.04
N ALA A 29 10.15 -6.53 9.14
CA ALA A 29 9.74 -7.92 9.01
C ALA A 29 10.96 -8.81 8.77
N ASP A 30 10.80 -10.13 8.94
CA ASP A 30 11.84 -11.10 8.63
C ASP A 30 12.23 -11.01 7.14
N ALA A 31 13.49 -10.66 6.88
CA ALA A 31 13.99 -10.47 5.52
C ALA A 31 14.03 -11.79 4.71
N THR A 32 13.99 -12.95 5.35
CA THR A 32 13.90 -14.25 4.67
C THR A 32 12.48 -14.54 4.19
N ALA A 33 11.49 -14.14 4.96
CA ALA A 33 10.07 -14.27 4.62
C ALA A 33 9.59 -13.14 3.69
N PHE A 34 10.13 -11.91 3.87
CA PHE A 34 9.75 -10.70 3.14
C PHE A 34 10.99 -9.97 2.62
N PRO A 35 11.61 -10.41 1.52
CA PRO A 35 12.77 -9.74 0.95
C PRO A 35 12.47 -8.27 0.61
N ASN A 36 13.40 -7.38 0.93
CA ASN A 36 13.24 -5.92 0.67
C ASN A 36 12.00 -5.29 1.33
N TYR A 37 11.54 -5.84 2.46
CA TYR A 37 10.44 -5.23 3.21
C TYR A 37 10.76 -3.79 3.62
N ARG A 38 9.78 -2.90 3.49
CA ARG A 38 9.85 -1.51 3.97
C ARG A 38 8.49 -1.04 4.43
N PHE A 39 8.46 -0.47 5.61
CA PHE A 39 7.35 0.37 6.04
C PHE A 39 7.37 1.67 5.23
N VAL A 40 6.25 2.05 4.64
CA VAL A 40 6.12 3.28 3.85
C VAL A 40 5.36 4.35 4.62
N ARG A 41 4.23 3.97 5.21
CA ARG A 41 3.36 4.81 6.04
C ARG A 41 2.38 3.93 6.83
N PRO A 42 1.66 4.48 7.84
CA PRO A 42 0.56 3.74 8.46
C PRO A 42 -0.38 3.12 7.41
N GLY A 43 -0.66 1.83 7.57
CA GLY A 43 -1.51 1.06 6.66
C GLY A 43 -0.85 0.62 5.34
N LEU A 44 0.45 0.87 5.11
CA LEU A 44 1.14 0.47 3.88
C LEU A 44 2.57 0.01 4.15
N ALA A 45 2.87 -1.22 3.78
CA ALA A 45 4.23 -1.71 3.60
C ALA A 45 4.44 -2.28 2.20
N VAL A 46 5.70 -2.38 1.80
CA VAL A 46 6.10 -2.92 0.49
C VAL A 46 7.14 -4.01 0.67
N ALA A 47 7.25 -4.91 -0.32
CA ALA A 47 8.25 -5.98 -0.29
C ALA A 47 8.64 -6.45 -1.71
N GLY A 48 9.68 -7.29 -1.77
CA GLY A 48 9.87 -8.26 -2.84
C GLY A 48 8.86 -9.39 -2.70
N GLN A 49 9.12 -10.51 -3.38
CA GLN A 49 8.24 -11.68 -3.31
C GLN A 49 8.25 -12.30 -1.92
N PRO A 50 7.12 -12.30 -1.18
CA PRO A 50 7.03 -13.03 0.08
C PRO A 50 7.14 -14.55 -0.15
N THR A 51 7.68 -15.26 0.83
CA THR A 51 7.59 -16.73 0.83
C THR A 51 6.17 -17.20 1.15
N ALA A 52 5.84 -18.46 0.86
CA ALA A 52 4.55 -19.03 1.24
C ALA A 52 4.29 -18.95 2.77
N ALA A 53 5.34 -19.15 3.58
CA ALA A 53 5.27 -18.99 5.03
C ALA A 53 4.98 -17.52 5.42
N GLY A 54 5.68 -16.57 4.78
CA GLY A 54 5.42 -15.15 5.00
C GLY A 54 3.99 -14.74 4.64
N LEU A 55 3.46 -15.23 3.52
CA LEU A 55 2.05 -14.96 3.15
C LEU A 55 1.07 -15.45 4.23
N ALA A 56 1.32 -16.60 4.85
CA ALA A 56 0.47 -17.13 5.91
C ALA A 56 0.49 -16.27 7.19
N GLU A 57 1.57 -15.53 7.44
CA GLU A 57 1.76 -14.67 8.62
C GLU A 57 1.12 -13.27 8.46
N LEU A 58 0.86 -12.81 7.23
CA LEU A 58 0.43 -11.44 6.95
C LEU A 58 -0.80 -11.01 7.74
N LYS A 59 -1.76 -11.90 7.95
CA LYS A 59 -2.96 -11.59 8.73
C LYS A 59 -2.62 -11.30 10.20
N ALA A 60 -1.73 -12.08 10.79
CA ALA A 60 -1.25 -11.86 12.16
C ALA A 60 -0.42 -10.57 12.27
N MET A 61 0.23 -10.16 11.19
CA MET A 61 0.94 -8.88 11.07
C MET A 61 0.01 -7.68 10.86
N GLY A 62 -1.32 -7.89 10.80
CA GLY A 62 -2.30 -6.83 10.68
C GLY A 62 -2.73 -6.47 9.25
N PHE A 63 -2.16 -7.11 8.21
CA PHE A 63 -2.54 -6.85 6.82
C PHE A 63 -3.95 -7.38 6.51
N LYS A 64 -4.61 -6.71 5.57
CA LYS A 64 -5.93 -7.11 5.05
C LYS A 64 -5.90 -7.41 3.56
N THR A 65 -5.02 -6.75 2.82
CA THR A 65 -4.94 -6.87 1.36
C THR A 65 -3.49 -7.04 0.91
N VAL A 66 -3.30 -7.91 -0.06
CA VAL A 66 -2.05 -8.07 -0.82
C VAL A 66 -2.29 -7.57 -2.23
N VAL A 67 -1.46 -6.63 -2.69
CA VAL A 67 -1.40 -6.18 -4.08
C VAL A 67 -0.13 -6.72 -4.72
N ASN A 68 -0.27 -7.54 -5.75
CA ASN A 68 0.82 -8.19 -6.47
C ASN A 68 1.01 -7.59 -7.86
N LEU A 69 2.21 -7.05 -8.14
CA LEU A 69 2.57 -6.47 -9.44
C LEU A 69 3.30 -7.48 -10.37
N ARG A 70 3.40 -8.75 -9.98
CA ARG A 70 4.03 -9.80 -10.78
C ARG A 70 3.08 -10.23 -11.89
N THR A 71 3.67 -10.72 -12.97
CA THR A 71 2.93 -11.31 -14.07
C THR A 71 2.53 -12.76 -13.76
N GLU A 72 1.58 -13.32 -14.53
CA GLU A 72 1.22 -14.74 -14.41
C GLU A 72 2.43 -15.66 -14.66
N LYS A 73 3.31 -15.30 -15.60
CA LYS A 73 4.54 -16.06 -15.88
C LYS A 73 5.50 -16.11 -14.69
N GLU A 74 5.40 -15.17 -13.78
CA GLU A 74 6.17 -15.12 -12.53
C GLU A 74 5.45 -15.82 -11.36
N GLY A 75 4.31 -16.47 -11.59
CA GLY A 75 3.55 -17.20 -10.58
C GLY A 75 2.59 -16.33 -9.77
N ALA A 76 2.16 -15.16 -10.29
CA ALA A 76 1.17 -14.32 -9.59
C ALA A 76 -0.14 -15.07 -9.37
N LYS A 77 -0.54 -15.92 -10.31
CA LYS A 77 -1.77 -16.71 -10.22
C LYS A 77 -1.72 -17.81 -9.15
N ASP A 78 -0.53 -18.37 -8.91
CA ASP A 78 -0.35 -19.41 -7.90
C ASP A 78 -0.33 -18.83 -6.47
N GLU A 79 -0.07 -17.54 -6.34
CA GLU A 79 -0.06 -16.85 -5.06
C GLU A 79 -1.49 -16.52 -4.56
N GLU A 80 -2.42 -16.24 -5.46
CA GLU A 80 -3.79 -15.85 -5.12
C GLU A 80 -4.47 -16.83 -4.14
N PRO A 81 -4.46 -18.16 -4.36
CA PRO A 81 -5.08 -19.09 -3.41
C PRO A 81 -4.38 -19.12 -2.06
N LEU A 82 -3.08 -18.87 -1.98
CA LEU A 82 -2.34 -18.81 -0.71
C LEU A 82 -2.75 -17.59 0.11
N VAL A 83 -2.86 -16.41 -0.53
CA VAL A 83 -3.31 -15.17 0.11
C VAL A 83 -4.77 -15.30 0.59
N LYS A 84 -5.63 -15.85 -0.24
CA LYS A 84 -7.04 -16.10 0.12
C LYS A 84 -7.19 -17.11 1.27
N ALA A 85 -6.38 -18.16 1.28
CA ALA A 85 -6.36 -19.14 2.37
C ALA A 85 -5.90 -18.53 3.71
N ALA A 86 -5.02 -17.52 3.66
CA ALA A 86 -4.64 -16.72 4.83
C ALA A 86 -5.75 -15.74 5.28
N GLY A 87 -6.89 -15.67 4.56
CA GLY A 87 -8.03 -14.81 4.88
C GLY A 87 -7.79 -13.34 4.54
N LEU A 88 -7.02 -13.07 3.48
CA LEU A 88 -6.69 -11.74 2.96
C LEU A 88 -7.33 -11.52 1.59
N ALA A 89 -7.59 -10.25 1.25
CA ALA A 89 -7.94 -9.86 -0.11
C ALA A 89 -6.69 -9.90 -1.01
N TYR A 90 -6.87 -10.27 -2.26
CA TYR A 90 -5.80 -10.31 -3.27
C TYR A 90 -6.17 -9.45 -4.47
N VAL A 91 -5.26 -8.58 -4.88
CA VAL A 91 -5.40 -7.72 -6.06
C VAL A 91 -4.18 -7.92 -6.94
N SER A 92 -4.40 -8.34 -8.19
CA SER A 92 -3.34 -8.50 -9.19
C SER A 92 -3.35 -7.31 -10.15
N VAL A 93 -2.20 -6.63 -10.25
CA VAL A 93 -1.95 -5.56 -11.23
C VAL A 93 -0.62 -5.87 -11.92
N PRO A 94 -0.62 -6.77 -12.92
CA PRO A 94 0.62 -7.25 -13.52
C PRO A 94 1.28 -6.17 -14.36
N VAL A 95 2.51 -5.80 -14.04
CA VAL A 95 3.31 -4.81 -14.76
C VAL A 95 4.72 -5.31 -15.08
N THR A 96 5.26 -4.86 -16.22
CA THR A 96 6.68 -4.93 -16.57
C THR A 96 7.17 -3.52 -16.89
N ALA A 97 8.46 -3.33 -17.21
CA ALA A 97 8.96 -2.02 -17.64
C ALA A 97 8.33 -1.57 -18.95
N GLU A 98 7.97 -2.52 -19.83
CA GLU A 98 7.36 -2.28 -21.14
C GLU A 98 5.88 -1.96 -21.04
N THR A 99 5.15 -2.63 -20.13
CA THR A 99 3.69 -2.52 -20.01
C THR A 99 3.24 -1.48 -19.00
N LEU A 100 4.13 -1.03 -18.09
CA LEU A 100 3.79 -0.04 -17.07
C LEU A 100 3.11 1.18 -17.66
N SER A 101 1.98 1.55 -17.09
CA SER A 101 1.16 2.67 -17.51
C SER A 101 0.64 3.48 -16.30
N GLN A 102 0.10 4.67 -16.58
CA GLN A 102 -0.59 5.46 -15.54
C GLN A 102 -1.82 4.72 -15.02
N ALA A 103 -2.51 3.97 -15.87
CA ALA A 103 -3.69 3.20 -15.45
C ALA A 103 -3.35 2.12 -14.40
N ASP A 104 -2.16 1.50 -14.48
CA ASP A 104 -1.72 0.54 -13.47
C ASP A 104 -1.45 1.22 -12.12
N ALA A 105 -0.79 2.38 -12.15
CA ALA A 105 -0.60 3.18 -10.95
C ALA A 105 -1.94 3.62 -10.35
N ASP A 106 -2.89 4.03 -11.18
CA ASP A 106 -4.23 4.42 -10.74
C ASP A 106 -5.01 3.25 -10.13
N ALA A 107 -4.88 2.05 -10.69
CA ALA A 107 -5.48 0.84 -10.14
C ALA A 107 -4.93 0.53 -8.74
N VAL A 108 -3.61 0.59 -8.57
CA VAL A 108 -2.98 0.47 -7.24
C VAL A 108 -3.45 1.60 -6.31
N GLY A 109 -3.47 2.85 -6.80
CA GLY A 109 -3.90 4.01 -6.02
C GLY A 109 -5.31 3.85 -5.46
N LYS A 110 -6.26 3.33 -6.25
CA LYS A 110 -7.62 3.05 -5.79
C LYS A 110 -7.67 2.09 -4.59
N VAL A 111 -6.81 1.07 -4.58
CA VAL A 111 -6.71 0.13 -3.45
C VAL A 111 -6.10 0.83 -2.23
N LEU A 112 -5.07 1.65 -2.42
CA LEU A 112 -4.38 2.34 -1.33
C LEU A 112 -5.21 3.48 -0.71
N ASP A 113 -6.15 4.02 -1.46
CA ASP A 113 -7.06 5.10 -1.05
C ASP A 113 -8.38 4.56 -0.44
N ASP A 114 -8.65 3.24 -0.58
CA ASP A 114 -9.82 2.59 0.02
C ASP A 114 -9.54 2.25 1.51
N PRO A 115 -10.20 2.91 2.47
CA PRO A 115 -10.01 2.62 3.88
C PRO A 115 -10.41 1.18 4.27
N ALA A 116 -11.26 0.52 3.49
CA ALA A 116 -11.65 -0.87 3.74
C ALA A 116 -10.56 -1.86 3.32
N ALA A 117 -9.74 -1.53 2.32
CA ALA A 117 -8.67 -2.38 1.83
C ALA A 117 -7.43 -2.41 2.75
N GLY A 118 -7.20 -1.35 3.53
CA GLY A 118 -6.01 -1.25 4.37
C GLY A 118 -6.10 -2.03 5.69
N PRO A 119 -4.97 -2.44 6.27
CA PRO A 119 -3.58 -2.31 5.80
C PRO A 119 -3.21 -3.17 4.59
N VAL A 120 -2.35 -2.62 3.71
CA VAL A 120 -1.97 -3.21 2.42
C VAL A 120 -0.49 -3.61 2.41
N LEU A 121 -0.18 -4.81 1.93
CA LEU A 121 1.15 -5.18 1.45
C LEU A 121 1.16 -5.04 -0.08
N LEU A 122 1.97 -4.13 -0.62
CA LEU A 122 2.21 -3.98 -2.05
C LEU A 122 3.54 -4.61 -2.42
N HIS A 123 3.58 -5.59 -3.31
CA HIS A 123 4.82 -6.27 -3.65
C HIS A 123 4.97 -6.60 -5.15
N CYS A 124 6.19 -6.97 -5.50
CA CYS A 124 6.53 -7.59 -6.77
C CYS A 124 7.65 -8.62 -6.54
N ALA A 125 8.52 -8.92 -7.50
CA ALA A 125 9.64 -9.84 -7.27
C ALA A 125 10.72 -9.26 -6.34
N THR A 126 11.07 -7.96 -6.48
CA THR A 126 12.22 -7.33 -5.81
C THR A 126 11.95 -5.91 -5.30
N ALA A 127 10.70 -5.49 -5.20
CA ALA A 127 10.23 -4.13 -4.92
C ALA A 127 10.53 -3.07 -6.01
N ASN A 128 11.21 -3.39 -7.11
CA ASN A 128 11.52 -2.43 -8.17
C ASN A 128 10.28 -1.82 -8.84
N ARG A 129 9.35 -2.68 -9.27
CA ARG A 129 8.07 -2.24 -9.88
C ARG A 129 7.19 -1.48 -8.90
N VAL A 130 7.24 -1.89 -7.62
CA VAL A 130 6.57 -1.16 -6.54
C VAL A 130 7.07 0.28 -6.49
N GLY A 131 8.39 0.49 -6.50
CA GLY A 131 8.97 1.82 -6.51
C GLY A 131 8.60 2.66 -7.75
N ALA A 132 8.46 2.03 -8.92
CA ALA A 132 8.03 2.71 -10.15
C ALA A 132 6.55 3.14 -10.09
N VAL A 133 5.67 2.22 -9.64
CA VAL A 133 4.25 2.54 -9.43
C VAL A 133 4.09 3.63 -8.37
N TRP A 134 4.85 3.55 -7.27
CA TRP A 134 4.87 4.59 -6.24
C TRP A 134 5.25 5.95 -6.81
N ALA A 135 6.32 6.04 -7.61
CA ALA A 135 6.72 7.30 -8.23
C ALA A 135 5.59 7.90 -9.09
N LEU A 136 4.92 7.09 -9.93
CA LEU A 136 3.77 7.57 -10.72
C LEU A 136 2.61 8.06 -9.84
N LEU A 137 2.32 7.38 -8.73
CA LEU A 137 1.32 7.84 -7.76
C LEU A 137 1.70 9.19 -7.16
N ARG A 138 2.98 9.42 -6.84
CA ARG A 138 3.46 10.67 -6.26
C ARG A 138 3.39 11.83 -7.27
N VAL A 139 3.72 11.58 -8.54
CA VAL A 139 3.51 12.58 -9.61
C VAL A 139 2.03 12.95 -9.72
N ARG A 140 1.13 11.96 -9.73
CA ARG A 140 -0.33 12.22 -9.75
C ARG A 140 -0.80 13.05 -8.55
N GLN A 141 -0.14 12.92 -7.39
CA GLN A 141 -0.41 13.68 -6.16
C GLN A 141 0.24 15.07 -6.16
N GLY A 142 0.82 15.51 -7.29
CA GLY A 142 1.39 16.86 -7.46
C GLY A 142 2.86 16.99 -7.10
N LYS A 143 3.59 15.89 -6.84
CA LYS A 143 5.04 15.92 -6.69
C LYS A 143 5.72 16.16 -8.03
N THR A 144 6.87 16.84 -8.02
CA THR A 144 7.73 16.89 -9.20
C THR A 144 8.23 15.49 -9.55
N LEU A 145 8.60 15.28 -10.80
CA LEU A 145 9.16 14.01 -11.24
C LEU A 145 10.43 13.63 -10.44
N GLU A 146 11.29 14.60 -10.15
CA GLU A 146 12.51 14.40 -9.37
C GLU A 146 12.19 13.91 -7.94
N GLU A 147 11.28 14.59 -7.24
CA GLU A 147 10.82 14.17 -5.90
C GLU A 147 10.21 12.77 -5.93
N ALA A 148 9.35 12.51 -6.92
CA ALA A 148 8.67 11.23 -7.07
C ALA A 148 9.66 10.08 -7.36
N GLU A 149 10.66 10.31 -8.21
CA GLU A 149 11.74 9.34 -8.44
C GLU A 149 12.57 9.11 -7.17
N ALA A 150 12.90 10.16 -6.42
CA ALA A 150 13.63 10.03 -5.16
C ALA A 150 12.84 9.17 -4.16
N GLU A 151 11.55 9.44 -3.98
CA GLU A 151 10.68 8.61 -3.14
C GLU A 151 10.56 7.17 -3.68
N GLY A 152 10.40 6.98 -5.00
CA GLY A 152 10.37 5.67 -5.64
C GLY A 152 11.63 4.85 -5.35
N ARG A 153 12.80 5.50 -5.31
CA ARG A 153 14.07 4.84 -4.95
C ARG A 153 14.11 4.40 -3.50
N THR A 154 13.57 5.17 -2.57
CA THR A 154 13.47 4.76 -1.16
C THR A 154 12.56 3.54 -1.00
N VAL A 155 11.55 3.43 -1.85
CA VAL A 155 10.59 2.30 -1.86
C VAL A 155 11.16 1.07 -2.56
N GLY A 156 12.09 1.24 -3.52
CA GLY A 156 12.74 0.09 -4.16
C GLY A 156 13.10 0.25 -5.64
N LEU A 157 12.78 1.39 -6.29
CA LEU A 157 13.10 1.66 -7.69
C LEU A 157 14.61 1.72 -7.90
N LYS A 158 15.17 0.80 -8.68
CA LYS A 158 16.60 0.73 -9.03
C LYS A 158 16.84 0.47 -10.52
N SER A 159 15.88 -0.20 -11.19
CA SER A 159 16.01 -0.57 -12.61
C SER A 159 16.01 0.63 -13.53
N PRO A 160 17.04 0.83 -14.36
CA PRO A 160 17.05 1.92 -15.35
C PRO A 160 15.84 1.87 -16.29
N ALA A 161 15.43 0.68 -16.74
CA ALA A 161 14.28 0.53 -17.63
C ALA A 161 12.97 1.01 -16.97
N LEU A 162 12.78 0.76 -15.65
CA LEU A 162 11.61 1.26 -14.91
C LEU A 162 11.70 2.76 -14.67
N VAL A 163 12.88 3.31 -14.42
CA VAL A 163 13.08 4.78 -14.31
C VAL A 163 12.69 5.46 -15.62
N GLU A 164 13.15 4.95 -16.76
CA GLU A 164 12.79 5.49 -18.08
C GLU A 164 11.29 5.34 -18.36
N ALA A 165 10.66 4.23 -17.96
CA ALA A 165 9.20 4.06 -18.06
C ALA A 165 8.46 5.13 -17.24
N VAL A 166 8.87 5.38 -16.00
CA VAL A 166 8.27 6.42 -15.14
C VAL A 166 8.39 7.80 -15.82
N ARG A 167 9.59 8.16 -16.31
CA ARG A 167 9.83 9.45 -16.99
C ARG A 167 8.96 9.62 -18.23
N ARG A 168 8.88 8.60 -19.05
CA ARG A 168 8.05 8.60 -20.26
C ARG A 168 6.55 8.78 -19.96
N ILE A 169 6.06 8.12 -18.90
CA ILE A 169 4.65 8.16 -18.52
C ILE A 169 4.29 9.48 -17.85
N ALA A 170 5.19 10.01 -17.01
CA ALA A 170 5.00 11.26 -16.27
C ALA A 170 5.25 12.51 -17.12
N ALA A 171 5.83 12.38 -18.33
CA ALA A 171 6.05 13.51 -19.23
C ALA A 171 4.71 14.19 -19.57
N PRO A 172 4.68 15.54 -19.64
CA PRO A 172 3.51 16.25 -20.15
C PRO A 172 3.13 15.72 -21.53
N LYS A 173 1.84 15.40 -21.74
CA LYS A 173 1.38 15.08 -23.09
C LYS A 173 1.43 16.35 -23.93
N PRO A 174 1.95 16.27 -25.20
CA PRO A 174 2.01 17.41 -26.10
C PRO A 174 0.62 17.97 -26.44
#